data_4552728dc1e386ae50d07407a011dbdc
#
_entry.id   4552728dc1e386ae50d07407a011dbdc
#
_cell.length_a   1.000
_cell.length_b   1.000
_cell.length_c   1.000
_cell.angle_alpha   90.00
_cell.angle_beta   90.00
_cell.angle_gamma   90.00
#
_symmetry.space_group_name_H-M   'P 1'
#
loop_
_entity.id
_entity.type
_entity.pdbx_description
1 polymer ?
#
loop_
_entity_poly.entity_id
_entity_poly.type
_entity_poly.pdbx_seq_one_letter_code
_entity_poly.pdbx_strand_id
1 'polypeptide(L)'
;KCYKEASIDKVHLIRPYKNVLNELKYLKKNKIKFSIVTSKDFRRTKYLLNKFGIQPSSIHCPNKKLKGKPHPDHLLFSLKKNKIKKKDAYFVGDTKIDFLAAKSAKIKFIFAKYGYGKNKKIYKYQISNFKQIRQIIKM
;
A
#
# COMPACT_ATOMS: atom_id res chain seq x y z
N LYS A 1 -13.32 -9.12 -7.55
CA LYS A 1 -14.42 -9.93 -7.79
C LYS A 1 -15.07 -10.31 -6.49
N CYS A 2 -15.26 -11.54 -6.21
CA CYS A 2 -15.92 -11.87 -4.96
C CYS A 2 -15.29 -11.22 -3.74
N TYR A 3 -14.02 -10.91 -3.81
CA TYR A 3 -13.35 -10.20 -2.75
C TYR A 3 -14.00 -8.85 -2.45
N LYS A 4 -14.36 -8.12 -3.50
CA LYS A 4 -14.98 -6.81 -3.36
C LYS A 4 -16.35 -6.93 -2.70
N GLU A 5 -17.13 -7.92 -3.11
CA GLU A 5 -18.46 -8.14 -2.56
C GLU A 5 -18.41 -8.57 -1.10
N ALA A 6 -17.47 -9.48 -0.80
CA ALA A 6 -17.32 -9.93 0.57
C ALA A 6 -17.02 -8.76 1.51
N SER A 7 -16.26 -7.77 1.04
CA SER A 7 -15.90 -6.65 1.89
C SER A 7 -17.06 -5.70 2.16
N ILE A 8 -18.13 -5.72 1.35
CA ILE A 8 -19.28 -4.88 1.61
C ILE A 8 -19.98 -5.32 2.89
N ASP A 9 -20.20 -6.62 3.03
CA ASP A 9 -20.96 -7.14 4.16
C ASP A 9 -20.09 -7.49 5.36
N LYS A 10 -18.78 -7.73 5.16
CA LYS A 10 -17.93 -8.27 6.20
C LYS A 10 -16.73 -7.36 6.50
N VAL A 11 -16.82 -6.10 6.15
CA VAL A 11 -15.72 -5.17 6.40
C VAL A 11 -15.38 -5.08 7.89
N HIS A 12 -16.36 -5.29 8.77
CA HIS A 12 -16.13 -5.24 10.21
C HIS A 12 -15.25 -6.39 10.71
N LEU A 13 -15.07 -7.43 9.90
CA LEU A 13 -14.23 -8.59 10.26
C LEU A 13 -12.79 -8.43 9.79
N ILE A 14 -12.51 -7.41 8.97
CA ILE A 14 -11.16 -7.20 8.46
C ILE A 14 -10.24 -6.74 9.58
N ARG A 15 -9.05 -7.31 9.62
CA ARG A 15 -8.03 -6.96 10.61
C ARG A 15 -6.71 -6.69 9.87
N PRO A 16 -5.90 -5.75 10.37
CA PRO A 16 -4.58 -5.56 9.79
C PRO A 16 -3.69 -6.76 10.08
N TYR A 17 -2.73 -6.99 9.21
CA TYR A 17 -1.74 -8.03 9.45
C TYR A 17 -0.89 -7.67 10.66
N LYS A 18 -0.25 -8.71 11.21
CA LYS A 18 0.62 -8.54 12.38
C LYS A 18 1.67 -7.46 12.14
N ASN A 19 1.91 -6.65 13.15
CA ASN A 19 2.92 -5.59 13.18
C ASN A 19 2.60 -4.37 12.31
N VAL A 20 1.51 -4.37 11.53
CA VAL A 20 1.22 -3.23 10.66
C VAL A 20 0.96 -1.95 11.44
N LEU A 21 0.08 -2.02 12.43
CA LEU A 21 -0.26 -0.81 13.20
C LEU A 21 0.92 -0.23 13.92
N ASN A 22 1.73 -1.07 14.54
CA ASN A 22 2.92 -0.60 15.26
C ASN A 22 3.94 0.02 14.32
N GLU A 23 4.12 -0.56 13.15
CA GLU A 23 5.08 -0.04 12.18
C GLU A 23 4.63 1.27 11.56
N LEU A 24 3.32 1.43 11.32
CA LEU A 24 2.82 2.71 10.82
C LEU A 24 3.01 3.81 11.84
N LYS A 25 2.84 3.51 13.13
CA LYS A 25 3.14 4.47 14.19
C LYS A 25 4.62 4.81 14.21
N TYR A 26 5.48 3.83 14.01
CA TYR A 26 6.91 4.04 13.97
C TYR A 26 7.29 4.97 12.81
N LEU A 27 6.72 4.75 11.64
CA LEU A 27 6.99 5.61 10.49
C LEU A 27 6.58 7.04 10.77
N LYS A 28 5.41 7.23 11.33
CA LYS A 28 4.91 8.57 11.64
C LYS A 28 5.77 9.26 12.67
N LYS A 29 6.17 8.55 13.72
CA LYS A 29 7.04 9.10 14.75
C LYS A 29 8.38 9.55 14.20
N ASN A 30 8.88 8.83 13.21
CA ASN A 30 10.16 9.15 12.59
C ASN A 30 10.01 10.04 11.36
N LYS A 31 8.84 10.66 11.19
CA LYS A 31 8.55 11.60 10.10
C LYS A 31 8.73 11.00 8.72
N ILE A 32 8.49 9.70 8.60
CA ILE A 32 8.50 9.03 7.31
C ILE A 32 7.05 8.98 6.82
N LYS A 33 6.78 9.66 5.71
CA LYS A 33 5.43 9.73 5.16
C LYS A 33 5.03 8.38 4.58
N PHE A 34 3.75 8.04 4.73
CA PHE A 34 3.20 6.91 4.02
C PHE A 34 1.82 7.26 3.48
N SER A 35 1.48 6.69 2.35
CA SER A 35 0.19 6.88 1.69
C SER A 35 -0.45 5.54 1.43
N ILE A 36 -1.74 5.56 1.23
CA ILE A 36 -2.51 4.37 0.88
C ILE A 36 -2.92 4.48 -0.58
N VAL A 37 -2.57 3.47 -1.37
CA VAL A 37 -3.02 3.35 -2.76
C VAL A 37 -3.74 2.01 -2.86
N THR A 38 -5.03 2.05 -3.14
CA THR A 38 -5.85 0.85 -3.07
C THR A 38 -6.88 0.81 -4.20
N SER A 39 -7.28 -0.40 -4.57
CA SER A 39 -8.37 -0.61 -5.51
C SER A 39 -9.73 -0.62 -4.81
N LYS A 40 -9.73 -0.57 -3.48
CA LYS A 40 -10.95 -0.49 -2.68
C LYS A 40 -11.50 0.93 -2.75
N ASP A 41 -12.83 1.08 -2.74
CA ASP A 41 -13.44 2.41 -2.82
C ASP A 41 -13.10 3.26 -1.59
N PHE A 42 -13.30 4.57 -1.73
CA PHE A 42 -12.92 5.52 -0.68
C PHE A 42 -13.69 5.29 0.61
N ARG A 43 -14.99 5.02 0.52
CA ARG A 43 -15.83 4.87 1.71
C ARG A 43 -15.34 3.73 2.59
N ARG A 44 -15.10 2.56 2.01
CA ARG A 44 -14.62 1.40 2.77
C ARG A 44 -13.20 1.61 3.28
N THR A 45 -12.36 2.23 2.46
CA THR A 45 -11.00 2.53 2.87
C THR A 45 -11.00 3.46 4.06
N LYS A 46 -11.77 4.53 4.00
CA LYS A 46 -11.85 5.51 5.08
C LYS A 46 -12.37 4.88 6.37
N TYR A 47 -13.39 4.02 6.24
CA TYR A 47 -13.93 3.31 7.41
C TYR A 47 -12.84 2.48 8.10
N LEU A 48 -12.08 1.71 7.33
CA LEU A 48 -11.03 0.86 7.90
C LEU A 48 -9.91 1.67 8.53
N LEU A 49 -9.48 2.73 7.87
CA LEU A 49 -8.42 3.58 8.41
C LEU A 49 -8.85 4.22 9.72
N ASN A 50 -10.09 4.72 9.79
CA ASN A 50 -10.61 5.31 11.01
C ASN A 50 -10.74 4.26 12.12
N LYS A 51 -11.21 3.06 11.77
CA LYS A 51 -11.38 1.99 12.75
C LYS A 51 -10.06 1.60 13.40
N PHE A 52 -8.98 1.60 12.65
CA PHE A 52 -7.67 1.19 13.17
C PHE A 52 -6.77 2.37 13.53
N GLY A 53 -7.28 3.59 13.44
CA GLY A 53 -6.50 4.77 13.81
C GLY A 53 -5.32 5.04 12.90
N ILE A 54 -5.43 4.67 11.63
CA ILE A 54 -4.36 4.87 10.66
C ILE A 54 -4.54 6.21 9.97
N GLN A 55 -3.50 7.06 10.01
CA GLN A 55 -3.53 8.41 9.45
C GLN A 55 -2.44 8.59 8.39
N PRO A 56 -2.70 8.17 7.14
CA PRO A 56 -1.71 8.35 6.08
C PRO A 56 -1.62 9.81 5.64
N SER A 57 -0.52 10.14 4.96
CA SER A 57 -0.37 11.47 4.37
C SER A 57 -1.41 11.73 3.29
N SER A 58 -1.79 10.70 2.56
CA SER A 58 -2.83 10.82 1.54
C SER A 58 -3.42 9.45 1.24
N ILE A 59 -4.62 9.44 0.66
CA ILE A 59 -5.34 8.23 0.32
C ILE A 59 -5.73 8.32 -1.16
N HIS A 60 -5.43 7.26 -1.90
CA HIS A 60 -5.68 7.21 -3.34
C HIS A 60 -6.54 6.00 -3.66
N CYS A 61 -7.79 6.27 -3.96
CA CYS A 61 -8.78 5.26 -4.30
C CYS A 61 -9.20 5.41 -5.76
N PRO A 62 -9.89 4.43 -6.33
CA PRO A 62 -10.33 4.53 -7.71
C PRO A 62 -11.14 5.81 -7.96
N ASN A 63 -10.85 6.47 -9.07
CA ASN A 63 -11.60 7.65 -9.49
C ASN A 63 -11.62 7.70 -11.03
N LYS A 64 -12.33 8.68 -11.58
CA LYS A 64 -12.52 8.78 -13.02
C LYS A 64 -11.36 9.43 -13.75
N LYS A 65 -10.46 10.10 -13.03
CA LYS A 65 -9.35 10.85 -13.65
C LYS A 65 -8.09 10.04 -13.84
N LEU A 66 -7.84 9.10 -12.94
CA LEU A 66 -6.61 8.32 -12.94
C LEU A 66 -6.92 6.84 -13.16
N LYS A 67 -6.07 6.19 -13.95
CA LYS A 67 -6.21 4.76 -14.19
C LYS A 67 -5.69 3.98 -12.98
N GLY A 68 -6.40 2.92 -12.64
CA GLY A 68 -6.01 2.05 -11.54
C GLY A 68 -4.83 1.17 -11.91
N LYS A 69 -4.29 0.50 -10.88
CA LYS A 69 -3.22 -0.46 -11.09
C LYS A 69 -3.63 -1.52 -12.10
N PRO A 70 -2.78 -1.96 -12.98
CA PRO A 70 -1.31 -1.84 -12.99
C PRO A 70 -0.76 -0.54 -13.58
N HIS A 71 -1.61 0.43 -13.89
CA HIS A 71 -1.13 1.73 -14.35
C HIS A 71 -0.47 2.48 -13.21
N PRO A 72 0.52 3.34 -13.50
CA PRO A 72 1.26 4.03 -12.45
C PRO A 72 0.60 5.31 -11.94
N ASP A 73 -0.55 5.67 -12.49
CA ASP A 73 -1.17 6.99 -12.25
C ASP A 73 -1.30 7.35 -10.78
N HIS A 74 -1.86 6.45 -9.97
CA HIS A 74 -2.07 6.74 -8.56
C HIS A 74 -0.76 6.87 -7.79
N LEU A 75 0.23 6.04 -8.12
CA LEU A 75 1.53 6.13 -7.46
C LEU A 75 2.21 7.45 -7.78
N LEU A 76 2.20 7.84 -9.06
CA LEU A 76 2.81 9.10 -9.47
C LEU A 76 2.10 10.30 -8.86
N PHE A 77 0.77 10.25 -8.78
CA PHE A 77 0.01 11.32 -8.17
C PHE A 77 0.32 11.43 -6.67
N SER A 78 0.45 10.29 -6.00
CA SER A 78 0.80 10.27 -4.59
C SER A 78 2.16 10.91 -4.34
N LEU A 79 3.15 10.59 -5.16
CA LEU A 79 4.48 11.18 -5.04
C LEU A 79 4.42 12.69 -5.21
N LYS A 80 3.69 13.14 -6.22
CA LYS A 80 3.56 14.57 -6.49
C LYS A 80 2.88 15.29 -5.33
N LYS A 81 1.80 14.73 -4.84
CA LYS A 81 1.05 15.32 -3.73
C LYS A 81 1.88 15.42 -2.46
N ASN A 82 2.70 14.43 -2.20
CA ASN A 82 3.51 14.37 -0.99
C ASN A 82 4.90 14.96 -1.18
N LYS A 83 5.22 15.43 -2.38
CA LYS A 83 6.51 16.03 -2.71
C LYS A 83 7.68 15.08 -2.45
N ILE A 84 7.52 13.84 -2.85
CA ILE A 84 8.53 12.79 -2.69
C ILE A 84 9.07 12.40 -4.06
N LYS A 85 10.39 12.24 -4.15
CA LYS A 85 11.03 11.81 -5.40
C LYS A 85 10.92 10.30 -5.55
N LYS A 86 10.89 9.84 -6.80
CA LYS A 86 10.79 8.39 -7.09
C LYS A 86 11.88 7.58 -6.39
N LYS A 87 13.10 8.10 -6.36
CA LYS A 87 14.23 7.40 -5.76
C LYS A 87 14.09 7.23 -4.25
N ASP A 88 13.25 8.03 -3.62
CA ASP A 88 13.07 8.03 -2.17
C ASP A 88 11.78 7.32 -1.76
N ALA A 89 11.15 6.61 -2.69
CA ALA A 89 9.87 5.99 -2.43
C ALA A 89 9.91 4.48 -2.63
N TYR A 90 9.06 3.80 -1.88
CA TYR A 90 8.83 2.37 -2.02
C TYR A 90 7.33 2.13 -2.11
N PHE A 91 6.93 1.15 -2.90
CA PHE A 91 5.55 0.70 -2.92
C PHE A 91 5.48 -0.71 -2.36
N VAL A 92 4.69 -0.89 -1.31
CA VAL A 92 4.52 -2.20 -0.68
C VAL A 92 3.23 -2.81 -1.21
N GLY A 93 3.31 -3.99 -1.77
CA GLY A 93 2.14 -4.66 -2.31
C GLY A 93 2.31 -6.17 -2.28
N ASP A 94 1.21 -6.87 -2.53
CA ASP A 94 1.19 -8.33 -2.43
C ASP A 94 0.74 -9.02 -3.72
N THR A 95 0.57 -8.28 -4.81
CA THR A 95 0.12 -8.86 -6.07
C THR A 95 1.04 -8.45 -7.22
N LYS A 96 0.93 -9.21 -8.32
CA LYS A 96 1.65 -8.88 -9.54
C LYS A 96 1.22 -7.53 -10.08
N ILE A 97 -0.07 -7.18 -9.91
CA ILE A 97 -0.60 -5.90 -10.37
C ILE A 97 0.09 -4.75 -9.64
N ASP A 98 0.31 -4.91 -8.33
CA ASP A 98 1.05 -3.92 -7.56
C ASP A 98 2.48 -3.76 -8.06
N PHE A 99 3.14 -4.88 -8.34
CA PHE A 99 4.50 -4.86 -8.87
C PHE A 99 4.55 -4.13 -10.22
N LEU A 100 3.60 -4.42 -11.10
CA LEU A 100 3.58 -3.79 -12.42
C LEU A 100 3.35 -2.29 -12.31
N ALA A 101 2.51 -1.85 -11.39
CA ALA A 101 2.28 -0.43 -11.16
C ALA A 101 3.57 0.26 -10.70
N ALA A 102 4.27 -0.35 -9.74
CA ALA A 102 5.53 0.20 -9.23
C ALA A 102 6.59 0.25 -10.33
N LYS A 103 6.68 -0.82 -11.12
CA LYS A 103 7.63 -0.87 -12.24
C LYS A 103 7.36 0.22 -13.25
N SER A 104 6.09 0.42 -13.61
CA SER A 104 5.71 1.46 -14.56
C SER A 104 5.96 2.86 -14.00
N ALA A 105 5.82 3.03 -12.70
CA ALA A 105 6.09 4.30 -12.04
C ALA A 105 7.58 4.52 -11.78
N LYS A 106 8.41 3.49 -11.99
CA LYS A 106 9.84 3.50 -11.69
C LYS A 106 10.11 3.73 -10.20
N ILE A 107 9.32 3.09 -9.38
CA ILE A 107 9.43 3.13 -7.91
C ILE A 107 9.86 1.74 -7.42
N LYS A 108 10.69 1.70 -6.40
CA LYS A 108 11.10 0.43 -5.79
C LYS A 108 9.89 -0.28 -5.21
N PHE A 109 9.83 -1.59 -5.43
CA PHE A 109 8.71 -2.40 -4.97
C PHE A 109 9.16 -3.33 -3.84
N ILE A 110 8.35 -3.42 -2.78
CA ILE A 110 8.56 -4.36 -1.70
C ILE A 110 7.41 -5.35 -1.73
N PHE A 111 7.71 -6.62 -1.96
CA PHE A 111 6.68 -7.65 -2.01
C PHE A 111 6.32 -8.11 -0.60
N ALA A 112 5.05 -8.04 -0.27
CA ALA A 112 4.52 -8.50 1.02
C ALA A 112 4.10 -9.96 0.89
N LYS A 113 4.96 -10.87 1.30
CA LYS A 113 4.74 -12.31 1.14
C LYS A 113 3.54 -12.82 1.93
N TYR A 114 3.17 -12.11 2.97
CA TYR A 114 2.05 -12.49 3.83
C TYR A 114 0.69 -12.09 3.28
N GLY A 115 0.63 -11.40 2.14
CA GLY A 115 -0.63 -10.95 1.56
C GLY A 115 -1.32 -12.01 0.73
N TYR A 116 -2.27 -11.56 -0.10
CA TYR A 116 -3.09 -12.46 -0.91
C TYR A 116 -2.38 -13.02 -2.13
N GLY A 117 -1.37 -12.35 -2.63
CA GLY A 117 -0.72 -12.76 -3.86
C GLY A 117 0.04 -14.06 -3.71
N LYS A 118 -0.32 -15.05 -4.51
CA LYS A 118 0.39 -16.33 -4.55
C LYS A 118 1.35 -16.30 -5.71
N ASN A 119 2.41 -15.55 -5.56
CA ASN A 119 3.37 -15.38 -6.63
C ASN A 119 4.67 -16.08 -6.28
N LYS A 120 5.12 -16.98 -7.17
CA LYS A 120 6.37 -17.70 -6.97
C LYS A 120 7.58 -16.89 -7.39
N LYS A 121 7.37 -15.73 -7.97
CA LYS A 121 8.47 -14.88 -8.39
C LYS A 121 9.21 -14.36 -7.17
N ILE A 122 10.53 -14.31 -7.25
CA ILE A 122 11.36 -13.73 -6.20
C ILE A 122 11.62 -12.27 -6.56
N TYR A 123 11.26 -11.37 -5.65
CA TYR A 123 11.45 -9.93 -5.85
C TYR A 123 12.72 -9.48 -5.14
N LYS A 124 13.29 -8.40 -5.63
CA LYS A 124 14.52 -7.85 -5.04
C LYS A 124 14.32 -7.51 -3.57
N TYR A 125 13.17 -6.91 -3.24
CA TYR A 125 12.83 -6.63 -1.86
C TYR A 125 11.56 -7.39 -1.52
N GLN A 126 11.60 -8.17 -0.45
CA GLN A 126 10.41 -8.87 0.00
C GLN A 126 10.44 -9.03 1.51
N ILE A 127 9.27 -9.03 2.11
CA ILE A 127 9.12 -9.09 3.55
C ILE A 127 8.11 -10.17 3.94
N SER A 128 8.37 -10.86 5.05
CA SER A 128 7.48 -11.87 5.60
C SER A 128 6.53 -11.29 6.63
N ASN A 129 6.87 -10.14 7.19
CA ASN A 129 5.98 -9.36 8.03
C ASN A 129 6.35 -7.88 7.88
N PHE A 130 5.42 -7.01 8.23
CA PHE A 130 5.57 -5.59 7.93
C PHE A 130 6.70 -4.92 8.72
N LYS A 131 7.08 -5.47 9.86
CA LYS A 131 8.17 -4.91 10.65
C LYS A 131 9.49 -4.90 9.88
N GLN A 132 9.65 -5.80 8.93
CA GLN A 132 10.89 -5.91 8.16
C GLN A 132 11.13 -4.74 7.22
N ILE A 133 10.14 -3.86 7.01
CA ILE A 133 10.37 -2.70 6.14
C ILE A 133 11.46 -1.78 6.69
N ARG A 134 11.67 -1.78 8.01
CA ARG A 134 12.72 -0.95 8.60
C ARG A 134 14.08 -1.23 8.03
N GLN A 135 14.35 -2.50 7.73
CA GLN A 135 15.65 -2.90 7.21
C GLN A 135 15.86 -2.44 5.77
N ILE A 136 14.77 -2.27 5.04
CA ILE A 136 14.83 -1.87 3.64
C ILE A 136 14.86 -0.36 3.48
N ILE A 137 13.97 0.35 4.16
CA ILE A 137 13.83 1.79 3.97
C ILE A 137 14.96 2.61 4.61
N LYS A 138 15.72 2.02 5.52
CA LYS A 138 16.85 2.72 6.12
C LYS A 138 18.09 2.71 5.25
N MET A 139 18.04 1.95 4.20
CA MET A 139 19.16 1.89 3.25
C MET A 139 19.00 2.94 2.13
#